data_d8106e5663e28885fccf1faa7165821d
#
_entry.id   d8106e5663e28885fccf1faa7165821d
#
_cell.length_a   1.000
_cell.length_b   1.000
_cell.length_c   1.000
_cell.angle_alpha   90.00
_cell.angle_beta   90.00
_cell.angle_gamma   90.00
#
_symmetry.space_group_name_H-M   'P 1'
#
loop_
_entity.id
_entity.type
_entity.pdbx_description
1 polymer ?
#
loop_
_entity_poly.entity_id
_entity_poly.type
_entity_poly.pdbx_seq_one_letter_code
_entity_poly.pdbx_strand_id
1 'polypeptide(L)'
;MPTGYFSLILHAHLPFVRHPEYPEFLEEDWLFEAITEVYLPLIFIFQSLHEAGAKPRLAMNVSPPLCEMLADELLQTRYTSHLENLIELAVKEEFRTRAESNAFHDVAKMYVESLLASLDLWNNRYKRNLVNAFRELQDEGVLEIITCCATHGFLPLISTHEARRAQIQIAVANYKKHFGRHPRGIWLAECAYEPGVEKLLKEAEIEYFISDTHSILYGDPRPRYGVHAPVVTQNGVAVFARDVETSQQVWSAEIGYPGNDLYREFYRDIGWDADYEYVKPHLHASGERRHLGLKYHRITGRDVPQNRKEPYIPALARDKAAENASHFIGERIKQAIELRETFDGHPPLVVSPYDAELYGHWWYEGPQFIDFFFKKIHFDQREIECITPGDFLDSGLPIQVQQPTASSWGESGYFKVWINENNSWMYPYQHDAERRMTEYANKFAVPGSEFQVPSSQLETRNQKPETRILNQLARELLLAQSSDWAFQIYQGTTVQYSSRRFQSHIQRFNMLAEMLDRGNVDEELLAEIEARDNIFAEIDFSIYAN
;
A
#
# COMPACT_ATOMS: atom_id res chain seq x y z
N MET A 1 -15.32 20.12 22.26
CA MET A 1 -14.76 19.81 20.93
C MET A 1 -13.29 20.18 20.98
N PRO A 2 -12.41 19.40 20.37
CA PRO A 2 -10.99 19.75 20.29
C PRO A 2 -10.79 21.05 19.48
N THR A 3 -9.59 21.61 19.54
CA THR A 3 -9.22 22.78 18.74
C THR A 3 -9.19 22.44 17.26
N GLY A 4 -8.70 21.24 16.91
CA GLY A 4 -8.70 20.71 15.56
C GLY A 4 -8.63 19.19 15.54
N TYR A 5 -8.74 18.63 14.35
CA TYR A 5 -8.66 17.18 14.10
C TYR A 5 -7.41 16.85 13.27
N PHE A 6 -6.89 15.65 13.49
CA PHE A 6 -5.80 15.08 12.71
C PHE A 6 -6.20 13.70 12.17
N SER A 7 -6.04 13.49 10.87
CA SER A 7 -6.33 12.21 10.23
C SER A 7 -5.06 11.63 9.61
N LEU A 8 -4.50 10.62 10.28
CA LEU A 8 -3.44 9.80 9.70
C LEU A 8 -4.06 8.77 8.77
N ILE A 9 -3.55 8.70 7.54
CA ILE A 9 -3.99 7.71 6.55
C ILE A 9 -2.76 6.97 6.03
N LEU A 10 -2.72 5.66 6.21
CA LEU A 10 -1.63 4.82 5.73
C LEU A 10 -2.06 4.03 4.50
N HIS A 11 -1.25 4.08 3.45
CA HIS A 11 -1.46 3.32 2.21
C HIS A 11 -0.54 2.11 2.20
N ALA A 12 -1.07 0.91 2.48
CA ALA A 12 -0.34 -0.35 2.39
C ALA A 12 -0.60 -1.00 1.03
N HIS A 13 0.42 -1.01 0.20
CA HIS A 13 0.32 -1.54 -1.15
C HIS A 13 1.64 -2.09 -1.66
N LEU A 14 1.54 -3.23 -2.37
CA LEU A 14 2.60 -3.79 -3.21
C LEU A 14 1.96 -4.35 -4.48
N PRO A 15 2.68 -4.32 -5.63
CA PRO A 15 2.21 -5.02 -6.83
C PRO A 15 2.10 -6.52 -6.57
N PHE A 16 1.29 -7.21 -7.37
CA PHE A 16 1.14 -8.66 -7.24
C PHE A 16 2.41 -9.39 -7.70
N VAL A 17 3.22 -9.84 -6.73
CA VAL A 17 4.57 -10.43 -6.92
C VAL A 17 4.59 -11.94 -6.59
N ARG A 18 3.61 -12.68 -7.03
CA ARG A 18 3.55 -14.14 -6.86
C ARG A 18 4.12 -14.85 -8.09
N HIS A 19 5.11 -15.74 -7.88
CA HIS A 19 5.83 -16.46 -8.95
C HIS A 19 5.89 -17.98 -8.65
N PRO A 20 4.77 -18.71 -8.76
CA PRO A 20 4.72 -20.15 -8.43
C PRO A 20 5.55 -21.03 -9.36
N GLU A 21 5.90 -20.55 -10.55
CA GLU A 21 6.73 -21.22 -11.53
C GLU A 21 8.20 -21.35 -11.14
N TYR A 22 8.63 -20.64 -10.11
CA TYR A 22 9.99 -20.70 -9.54
C TYR A 22 9.96 -21.19 -8.10
N PRO A 23 11.00 -21.90 -7.62
CA PRO A 23 11.11 -22.27 -6.20
C PRO A 23 11.15 -21.07 -5.25
N GLU A 24 11.79 -19.99 -5.69
CA GLU A 24 11.92 -18.69 -5.03
C GLU A 24 12.07 -17.60 -6.10
N PHE A 25 11.68 -16.39 -5.80
CA PHE A 25 11.76 -15.27 -6.73
C PHE A 25 12.13 -13.97 -6.01
N LEU A 26 13.06 -13.20 -6.58
CA LEU A 26 13.70 -12.07 -5.90
C LEU A 26 12.69 -10.97 -5.50
N GLU A 27 11.73 -10.67 -6.37
CA GLU A 27 10.76 -9.61 -6.11
C GLU A 27 9.70 -9.99 -5.06
N GLU A 28 9.60 -11.27 -4.67
CA GLU A 28 8.79 -11.68 -3.50
C GLU A 28 9.38 -11.13 -2.19
N ASP A 29 10.68 -10.78 -2.17
CA ASP A 29 11.33 -10.13 -1.03
C ASP A 29 10.66 -8.80 -0.67
N TRP A 30 10.09 -8.07 -1.62
CA TRP A 30 9.36 -6.83 -1.32
C TRP A 30 8.21 -7.06 -0.33
N LEU A 31 7.47 -8.16 -0.54
CA LEU A 31 6.42 -8.57 0.41
C LEU A 31 7.02 -9.02 1.75
N PHE A 32 8.11 -9.78 1.73
CA PHE A 32 8.72 -10.33 2.94
C PHE A 32 9.36 -9.24 3.81
N GLU A 33 10.02 -8.28 3.20
CA GLU A 33 10.54 -7.09 3.88
C GLU A 33 9.41 -6.24 4.45
N ALA A 34 8.34 -5.99 3.69
CA ALA A 34 7.19 -5.23 4.17
C ALA A 34 6.47 -5.93 5.35
N ILE A 35 6.29 -7.25 5.30
CA ILE A 35 5.74 -7.99 6.45
C ILE A 35 6.62 -7.82 7.68
N THR A 36 7.94 -7.99 7.54
CA THR A 36 8.89 -7.99 8.67
C THR A 36 9.11 -6.60 9.25
N GLU A 37 9.30 -5.60 8.40
CA GLU A 37 9.73 -4.26 8.83
C GLU A 37 8.53 -3.30 9.07
N VAL A 38 7.36 -3.56 8.44
CA VAL A 38 6.21 -2.64 8.46
C VAL A 38 4.97 -3.27 9.08
N TYR A 39 4.39 -4.31 8.45
CA TYR A 39 3.04 -4.75 8.81
C TYR A 39 3.00 -5.43 10.19
N LEU A 40 3.91 -6.35 10.50
CA LEU A 40 3.99 -6.96 11.83
C LEU A 40 4.25 -5.93 12.94
N PRO A 41 5.25 -5.01 12.80
CA PRO A 41 5.46 -3.95 13.78
C PRO A 41 4.26 -3.02 13.97
N LEU A 42 3.62 -2.55 12.90
CA LEU A 42 2.49 -1.63 12.99
C LEU A 42 1.26 -2.29 13.65
N ILE A 43 0.90 -3.52 13.24
CA ILE A 43 -0.20 -4.27 13.83
C ILE A 43 0.04 -4.45 15.33
N PHE A 44 1.24 -4.89 15.71
CA PHE A 44 1.60 -5.08 17.12
C PHE A 44 1.53 -3.79 17.92
N ILE A 45 2.01 -2.67 17.37
CA ILE A 45 1.95 -1.35 18.02
C ILE A 45 0.50 -0.90 18.19
N PHE A 46 -0.34 -1.00 17.17
CA PHE A 46 -1.75 -0.60 17.28
C PHE A 46 -2.50 -1.42 18.32
N GLN A 47 -2.27 -2.73 18.37
CA GLN A 47 -2.86 -3.59 19.40
C GLN A 47 -2.35 -3.22 20.81
N SER A 48 -1.03 -3.03 20.95
CA SER A 48 -0.42 -2.65 22.24
C SER A 48 -0.92 -1.28 22.73
N LEU A 49 -1.10 -0.33 21.83
CA LEU A 49 -1.68 1.00 22.15
C LEU A 49 -3.14 0.88 22.59
N HIS A 50 -3.93 0.05 21.90
CA HIS A 50 -5.32 -0.21 22.24
C HIS A 50 -5.43 -0.87 23.64
N GLU A 51 -4.66 -1.92 23.88
CA GLU A 51 -4.57 -2.63 25.16
C GLU A 51 -4.13 -1.69 26.31
N ALA A 52 -3.22 -0.75 26.03
CA ALA A 52 -2.79 0.27 26.98
C ALA A 52 -3.81 1.43 27.18
N GLY A 53 -4.93 1.43 26.46
CA GLY A 53 -5.97 2.45 26.56
C GLY A 53 -5.64 3.77 25.86
N ALA A 54 -4.61 3.82 25.00
CA ALA A 54 -4.22 5.02 24.26
C ALA A 54 -5.14 5.37 23.09
N LYS A 55 -6.13 4.52 22.78
CA LYS A 55 -7.17 4.75 21.77
C LYS A 55 -6.64 5.26 20.43
N PRO A 56 -5.70 4.57 19.78
CA PRO A 56 -5.26 4.96 18.45
C PRO A 56 -6.45 4.95 17.49
N ARG A 57 -6.54 5.96 16.62
CA ARG A 57 -7.60 6.06 15.61
C ARG A 57 -7.01 6.59 14.32
N LEU A 58 -7.03 5.80 13.25
CA LEU A 58 -6.48 6.15 11.93
C LEU A 58 -7.18 5.38 10.82
N ALA A 59 -7.06 5.87 9.59
CA ALA A 59 -7.47 5.10 8.42
C ALA A 59 -6.26 4.37 7.83
N MET A 60 -6.50 3.19 7.26
CA MET A 60 -5.47 2.44 6.55
C MET A 60 -6.04 1.79 5.30
N ASN A 61 -5.43 2.06 4.17
CA ASN A 61 -5.67 1.27 2.99
C ASN A 61 -4.88 -0.04 3.08
N VAL A 62 -5.54 -1.15 2.86
CA VAL A 62 -4.88 -2.43 2.58
C VAL A 62 -5.33 -2.85 1.19
N SER A 63 -4.43 -2.71 0.20
CA SER A 63 -4.80 -2.88 -1.20
C SER A 63 -5.23 -4.31 -1.52
N PRO A 64 -6.13 -4.53 -2.50
CA PRO A 64 -6.58 -5.87 -2.86
C PRO A 64 -5.44 -6.83 -3.25
N PRO A 65 -4.40 -6.42 -4.02
CA PRO A 65 -3.25 -7.29 -4.28
C PRO A 65 -2.53 -7.71 -3.01
N LEU A 66 -2.35 -6.79 -2.06
CA LEU A 66 -1.73 -7.09 -0.78
C LEU A 66 -2.58 -8.07 0.05
N CYS A 67 -3.91 -7.89 0.10
CA CYS A 67 -4.81 -8.84 0.76
C CYS A 67 -4.69 -10.24 0.18
N GLU A 68 -4.70 -10.38 -1.15
CA GLU A 68 -4.58 -11.68 -1.81
C GLU A 68 -3.21 -12.32 -1.58
N MET A 69 -2.11 -11.54 -1.60
CA MET A 69 -0.77 -12.05 -1.29
C MET A 69 -0.59 -12.46 0.17
N LEU A 70 -1.11 -11.68 1.12
CA LEU A 70 -1.06 -12.02 2.55
C LEU A 70 -1.91 -13.25 2.90
N ALA A 71 -2.93 -13.56 2.10
CA ALA A 71 -3.78 -14.74 2.25
C ALA A 71 -3.27 -15.96 1.45
N ASP A 72 -2.27 -15.81 0.58
CA ASP A 72 -1.74 -16.90 -0.27
C ASP A 72 -0.84 -17.85 0.51
N GLU A 73 -1.20 -19.15 0.54
CA GLU A 73 -0.46 -20.19 1.30
C GLU A 73 0.98 -20.39 0.81
N LEU A 74 1.24 -20.21 -0.50
CA LEU A 74 2.59 -20.32 -1.07
C LEU A 74 3.48 -19.20 -0.51
N LEU A 75 3.00 -17.95 -0.56
CA LEU A 75 3.74 -16.80 -0.07
C LEU A 75 3.92 -16.83 1.45
N GLN A 76 2.90 -17.28 2.20
CA GLN A 76 3.01 -17.49 3.65
C GLN A 76 4.09 -18.52 4.02
N THR A 77 4.18 -19.61 3.25
CA THR A 77 5.20 -20.64 3.45
C THR A 77 6.59 -20.10 3.13
N ARG A 78 6.75 -19.41 2.01
CA ARG A 78 8.01 -18.80 1.58
C ARG A 78 8.47 -17.71 2.56
N TYR A 79 7.57 -16.87 3.02
CA TYR A 79 7.88 -15.87 4.04
C TYR A 79 8.37 -16.52 5.34
N THR A 80 7.74 -17.60 5.79
CA THR A 80 8.19 -18.31 6.99
C THR A 80 9.64 -18.81 6.84
N SER A 81 9.97 -19.42 5.69
CA SER A 81 11.33 -19.87 5.40
C SER A 81 12.33 -18.71 5.28
N HIS A 82 11.91 -17.59 4.66
CA HIS A 82 12.72 -16.37 4.57
C HIS A 82 13.05 -15.81 5.97
N LEU A 83 12.05 -15.71 6.86
CA LEU A 83 12.24 -15.21 8.22
C LEU A 83 13.14 -16.13 9.06
N GLU A 84 12.99 -17.45 8.94
CA GLU A 84 13.85 -18.44 9.61
C GLU A 84 15.31 -18.32 9.12
N ASN A 85 15.53 -18.16 7.82
CA ASN A 85 16.87 -17.93 7.25
C ASN A 85 17.50 -16.62 7.74
N LEU A 86 16.70 -15.56 7.86
CA LEU A 86 17.15 -14.27 8.38
C LEU A 86 17.52 -14.36 9.87
N ILE A 87 16.75 -15.12 10.66
CA ILE A 87 17.06 -15.39 12.07
C ILE A 87 18.39 -16.15 12.19
N GLU A 88 18.62 -17.17 11.36
CA GLU A 88 19.90 -17.90 11.36
C GLU A 88 21.08 -16.96 11.11
N LEU A 89 20.96 -16.07 10.12
CA LEU A 89 21.99 -15.06 9.86
C LEU A 89 22.18 -14.11 11.04
N ALA A 90 21.08 -13.63 11.66
CA ALA A 90 21.17 -12.72 12.81
C ALA A 90 21.86 -13.37 14.02
N VAL A 91 21.61 -14.65 14.29
CA VAL A 91 22.28 -15.41 15.35
C VAL A 91 23.78 -15.58 15.04
N LYS A 92 24.15 -15.85 13.78
CA LYS A 92 25.56 -15.87 13.35
C LYS A 92 26.22 -14.51 13.56
N GLU A 93 25.53 -13.43 13.26
CA GLU A 93 26.00 -12.06 13.43
C GLU A 93 26.16 -11.69 14.91
N GLU A 94 25.25 -12.08 15.78
CA GLU A 94 25.38 -11.88 17.22
C GLU A 94 26.66 -12.56 17.74
N PHE A 95 26.97 -13.77 17.27
CA PHE A 95 28.19 -14.47 17.63
C PHE A 95 29.45 -13.79 17.05
N ARG A 96 29.42 -13.41 15.78
CA ARG A 96 30.56 -12.78 15.09
C ARG A 96 30.92 -11.43 15.74
N THR A 97 29.94 -10.57 15.96
CA THR A 97 30.15 -9.20 16.43
C THR A 97 30.57 -9.12 17.91
N ARG A 98 30.38 -10.17 18.69
CA ARG A 98 30.77 -10.22 20.12
C ARG A 98 32.25 -9.88 20.36
N ALA A 99 33.13 -10.25 19.43
CA ALA A 99 34.56 -9.99 19.53
C ALA A 99 35.03 -8.71 18.79
N GLU A 100 34.16 -8.09 17.99
CA GLU A 100 34.56 -6.99 17.09
C GLU A 100 34.23 -5.60 17.66
N SER A 101 33.00 -5.37 18.06
CA SER A 101 32.53 -4.05 18.50
C SER A 101 31.29 -4.16 19.36
N ASN A 102 31.27 -3.53 20.53
CA ASN A 102 30.09 -3.47 21.40
C ASN A 102 28.88 -2.88 20.66
N ALA A 103 29.07 -1.81 19.87
CA ALA A 103 27.97 -1.18 19.14
C ALA A 103 27.35 -2.12 18.08
N PHE A 104 28.16 -2.84 17.32
CA PHE A 104 27.65 -3.82 16.34
C PHE A 104 27.02 -5.03 17.03
N HIS A 105 27.55 -5.46 18.16
CA HIS A 105 26.98 -6.54 18.94
C HIS A 105 25.58 -6.19 19.47
N ASP A 106 25.39 -4.97 19.99
CA ASP A 106 24.08 -4.50 20.46
C ASP A 106 23.04 -4.46 19.32
N VAL A 107 23.46 -4.07 18.12
CA VAL A 107 22.57 -4.09 16.92
C VAL A 107 22.24 -5.53 16.50
N ALA A 108 23.23 -6.43 16.47
CA ALA A 108 23.00 -7.83 16.12
C ALA A 108 22.02 -8.49 17.11
N LYS A 109 22.20 -8.23 18.42
CA LYS A 109 21.30 -8.70 19.46
C LYS A 109 19.87 -8.15 19.29
N MET A 110 19.74 -6.85 18.98
CA MET A 110 18.44 -6.23 18.66
C MET A 110 17.74 -6.99 17.51
N TYR A 111 18.47 -7.33 16.42
CA TYR A 111 17.88 -8.09 15.32
C TYR A 111 17.44 -9.48 15.74
N VAL A 112 18.26 -10.22 16.50
CA VAL A 112 17.87 -11.55 17.00
C VAL A 112 16.57 -11.46 17.81
N GLU A 113 16.48 -10.51 18.75
CA GLU A 113 15.31 -10.32 19.59
C GLU A 113 14.07 -9.93 18.76
N SER A 114 14.20 -8.98 17.84
CA SER A 114 13.07 -8.51 17.02
C SER A 114 12.58 -9.55 16.02
N LEU A 115 13.49 -10.29 15.36
CA LEU A 115 13.12 -11.30 14.38
C LEU A 115 12.47 -12.53 15.04
N LEU A 116 12.96 -12.94 16.23
CA LEU A 116 12.31 -14.01 17.02
C LEU A 116 10.91 -13.58 17.50
N ALA A 117 10.76 -12.32 17.91
CA ALA A 117 9.44 -11.79 18.24
C ALA A 117 8.52 -11.75 17.02
N SER A 118 9.03 -11.36 15.85
CA SER A 118 8.28 -11.40 14.59
C SER A 118 7.84 -12.81 14.23
N LEU A 119 8.70 -13.82 14.41
CA LEU A 119 8.35 -15.22 14.15
C LEU A 119 7.26 -15.72 15.09
N ASP A 120 7.32 -15.34 16.37
CA ASP A 120 6.28 -15.68 17.36
C ASP A 120 4.94 -15.03 17.03
N LEU A 121 4.93 -13.72 16.72
CA LEU A 121 3.74 -13.00 16.27
C LEU A 121 3.14 -13.65 15.02
N TRP A 122 3.97 -13.92 14.02
CA TRP A 122 3.56 -14.52 12.75
C TRP A 122 2.92 -15.90 12.94
N ASN A 123 3.63 -16.84 13.61
CA ASN A 123 3.17 -18.21 13.73
C ASN A 123 2.11 -18.39 14.82
N ASN A 124 2.28 -17.74 15.98
CA ASN A 124 1.48 -18.03 17.17
C ASN A 124 0.33 -17.05 17.38
N ARG A 125 0.56 -15.73 17.26
CA ARG A 125 -0.50 -14.73 17.47
C ARG A 125 -1.39 -14.61 16.25
N TYR A 126 -0.82 -14.37 15.07
CA TYR A 126 -1.59 -14.08 13.83
C TYR A 126 -1.84 -15.31 12.96
N LYS A 127 -1.32 -16.50 13.34
CA LYS A 127 -1.54 -17.76 12.60
C LYS A 127 -1.24 -17.64 11.10
N ARG A 128 -0.19 -16.86 10.76
CA ARG A 128 0.26 -16.56 9.39
C ARG A 128 -0.74 -15.76 8.53
N ASN A 129 -1.77 -15.19 9.14
CA ASN A 129 -2.82 -14.45 8.43
C ASN A 129 -2.92 -13.02 8.96
N LEU A 130 -2.18 -12.10 8.35
CA LEU A 130 -2.21 -10.68 8.73
C LEU A 130 -3.49 -9.97 8.29
N VAL A 131 -4.20 -10.47 7.28
CA VAL A 131 -5.50 -9.90 6.89
C VAL A 131 -6.49 -9.99 8.04
N ASN A 132 -6.51 -11.13 8.76
CA ASN A 132 -7.33 -11.29 9.96
C ASN A 132 -6.90 -10.33 11.08
N ALA A 133 -5.59 -10.11 11.27
CA ALA A 133 -5.08 -9.18 12.28
C ALA A 133 -5.50 -7.72 11.97
N PHE A 134 -5.46 -7.31 10.73
CA PHE A 134 -6.02 -6.00 10.30
C PHE A 134 -7.54 -5.92 10.55
N ARG A 135 -8.28 -6.99 10.24
CA ARG A 135 -9.72 -7.04 10.49
C ARG A 135 -10.06 -6.95 11.97
N GLU A 136 -9.30 -7.61 12.86
CA GLU A 136 -9.45 -7.48 14.29
C GLU A 136 -9.31 -6.03 14.76
N LEU A 137 -8.25 -5.32 14.31
CA LEU A 137 -8.06 -3.90 14.62
C LEU A 137 -9.20 -3.01 14.09
N GLN A 138 -9.80 -3.37 12.96
CA GLN A 138 -11.00 -2.70 12.45
C GLN A 138 -12.22 -2.95 13.34
N ASP A 139 -12.42 -4.20 13.77
CA ASP A 139 -13.55 -4.59 14.60
C ASP A 139 -13.45 -3.98 16.02
N GLU A 140 -12.23 -3.78 16.52
CA GLU A 140 -11.92 -3.06 17.77
C GLU A 140 -12.05 -1.53 17.66
N GLY A 141 -12.26 -0.99 16.46
CA GLY A 141 -12.41 0.44 16.22
C GLY A 141 -11.10 1.23 16.23
N VAL A 142 -9.97 0.55 16.08
CA VAL A 142 -8.64 1.16 15.94
C VAL A 142 -8.42 1.66 14.53
N LEU A 143 -8.65 0.80 13.55
CA LEU A 143 -8.51 1.12 12.14
C LEU A 143 -9.86 1.36 11.47
N GLU A 144 -9.94 2.37 10.62
CA GLU A 144 -10.86 2.39 9.50
C GLU A 144 -10.12 1.86 8.28
N ILE A 145 -10.37 0.60 7.91
CA ILE A 145 -9.76 0.06 6.70
C ILE A 145 -10.53 0.55 5.49
N ILE A 146 -9.81 1.06 4.49
CA ILE A 146 -10.35 1.49 3.20
C ILE A 146 -9.79 0.63 2.06
N THR A 147 -10.49 0.58 0.94
CA THR A 147 -10.01 -0.17 -0.23
C THR A 147 -9.13 0.69 -1.15
N CYS A 148 -8.63 0.08 -2.24
CA CYS A 148 -7.97 0.74 -3.36
C CYS A 148 -8.63 0.29 -4.67
N CYS A 149 -8.09 0.65 -5.84
CA CYS A 149 -8.43 0.01 -7.10
C CYS A 149 -7.97 -1.46 -7.10
N ALA A 150 -8.64 -2.34 -7.82
CA ALA A 150 -8.45 -3.80 -7.77
C ALA A 150 -6.99 -4.24 -7.91
N THR A 151 -6.25 -3.66 -8.83
CA THR A 151 -4.82 -3.92 -9.01
C THR A 151 -4.00 -2.63 -9.00
N HIS A 152 -4.43 -1.65 -8.22
CA HIS A 152 -3.82 -0.33 -8.21
C HIS A 152 -3.82 0.35 -9.59
N GLY A 153 -4.92 0.18 -10.34
CA GLY A 153 -5.07 0.75 -11.67
C GLY A 153 -5.19 2.28 -11.64
N PHE A 154 -4.40 2.97 -12.48
CA PHE A 154 -4.44 4.43 -12.61
C PHE A 154 -5.67 4.86 -13.40
N LEU A 155 -6.80 5.09 -12.74
CA LEU A 155 -8.11 5.28 -13.37
C LEU A 155 -8.14 6.33 -14.50
N PRO A 156 -7.47 7.50 -14.39
CA PRO A 156 -7.48 8.47 -15.49
C PRO A 156 -6.87 7.98 -16.80
N LEU A 157 -6.00 6.96 -16.77
CA LEU A 157 -5.34 6.38 -17.95
C LEU A 157 -5.97 5.05 -18.42
N ILE A 158 -7.06 4.62 -17.79
CA ILE A 158 -7.89 3.50 -18.25
C ILE A 158 -8.94 4.06 -19.22
N SER A 159 -9.02 3.50 -20.44
CA SER A 159 -9.75 4.13 -21.54
C SER A 159 -11.24 3.81 -21.57
N THR A 160 -11.66 2.63 -21.08
CA THR A 160 -13.07 2.23 -21.11
C THR A 160 -13.76 2.43 -19.76
N HIS A 161 -15.03 2.80 -19.78
CA HIS A 161 -15.86 2.95 -18.59
C HIS A 161 -15.97 1.62 -17.82
N GLU A 162 -16.14 0.53 -18.53
CA GLU A 162 -16.28 -0.82 -17.99
C GLU A 162 -15.03 -1.27 -17.25
N ALA A 163 -13.84 -0.99 -17.78
CA ALA A 163 -12.59 -1.32 -17.13
C ALA A 163 -12.34 -0.46 -15.87
N ARG A 164 -12.69 0.82 -15.89
CA ARG A 164 -12.67 1.67 -14.67
C ARG A 164 -13.64 1.17 -13.61
N ARG A 165 -14.87 0.80 -14.02
CA ARG A 165 -15.88 0.21 -13.14
C ARG A 165 -15.37 -1.10 -12.54
N ALA A 166 -14.76 -1.98 -13.34
CA ALA A 166 -14.20 -3.25 -12.89
C ALA A 166 -13.12 -3.06 -11.82
N GLN A 167 -12.19 -2.11 -11.98
CA GLN A 167 -11.18 -1.77 -10.99
C GLN A 167 -11.80 -1.37 -9.63
N ILE A 168 -12.92 -0.71 -9.61
CA ILE A 168 -13.58 -0.27 -8.37
C ILE A 168 -14.42 -1.41 -7.78
N GLN A 169 -15.25 -2.06 -8.56
CA GLN A 169 -16.21 -3.04 -8.04
C GLN A 169 -15.56 -4.35 -7.60
N ILE A 170 -14.51 -4.80 -8.30
CA ILE A 170 -13.72 -5.96 -7.87
C ILE A 170 -12.99 -5.65 -6.55
N ALA A 171 -12.50 -4.43 -6.39
CA ALA A 171 -11.91 -4.00 -5.12
C ALA A 171 -12.91 -4.01 -3.97
N VAL A 172 -14.13 -3.55 -4.19
CA VAL A 172 -15.23 -3.62 -3.20
C VAL A 172 -15.58 -5.07 -2.86
N ALA A 173 -15.64 -5.94 -3.85
CA ALA A 173 -15.89 -7.37 -3.65
C ALA A 173 -14.77 -8.04 -2.83
N ASN A 174 -13.52 -7.75 -3.17
CA ASN A 174 -12.34 -8.23 -2.45
C ASN A 174 -12.32 -7.73 -0.99
N TYR A 175 -12.63 -6.45 -0.77
CA TYR A 175 -12.76 -5.90 0.57
C TYR A 175 -13.85 -6.62 1.38
N LYS A 176 -15.03 -6.84 0.81
CA LYS A 176 -16.12 -7.60 1.48
C LYS A 176 -15.70 -9.02 1.85
N LYS A 177 -14.96 -9.70 0.97
CA LYS A 177 -14.40 -11.03 1.21
C LYS A 177 -13.48 -11.05 2.43
N HIS A 178 -12.56 -10.11 2.54
CA HIS A 178 -11.53 -10.10 3.56
C HIS A 178 -11.95 -9.43 4.88
N PHE A 179 -12.74 -8.36 4.82
CA PHE A 179 -13.11 -7.55 5.98
C PHE A 179 -14.56 -7.66 6.41
N GLY A 180 -15.40 -8.42 5.70
CA GLY A 180 -16.76 -8.77 6.10
C GLY A 180 -17.77 -7.62 6.08
N ARG A 181 -17.44 -6.46 5.55
CA ARG A 181 -18.30 -5.27 5.45
C ARG A 181 -18.04 -4.49 4.16
N HIS A 182 -18.85 -3.47 3.87
CA HIS A 182 -18.62 -2.58 2.73
C HIS A 182 -17.55 -1.54 3.08
N PRO A 183 -16.60 -1.21 2.17
CA PRO A 183 -15.65 -0.13 2.41
C PRO A 183 -16.36 1.23 2.34
N ARG A 184 -16.09 2.12 3.29
CA ARG A 184 -16.59 3.50 3.25
C ARG A 184 -15.78 4.38 2.31
N GLY A 185 -14.45 4.16 2.31
CA GLY A 185 -13.50 4.96 1.54
C GLY A 185 -12.67 4.16 0.57
N ILE A 186 -12.08 4.88 -0.37
CA ILE A 186 -11.13 4.35 -1.33
C ILE A 186 -9.88 5.24 -1.40
N TRP A 187 -8.71 4.59 -1.44
CA TRP A 187 -7.49 5.20 -1.93
C TRP A 187 -7.47 5.05 -3.45
N LEU A 188 -7.70 6.13 -4.18
CA LEU A 188 -7.45 6.10 -5.61
C LEU A 188 -5.96 5.87 -5.86
N ALA A 189 -5.62 4.91 -6.70
CA ALA A 189 -4.22 4.63 -7.03
C ALA A 189 -3.48 5.94 -7.33
N GLU A 190 -2.38 6.22 -6.61
CA GLU A 190 -1.55 7.43 -6.74
C GLU A 190 -2.29 8.76 -6.41
N CYS A 191 -3.37 8.70 -5.63
CA CYS A 191 -4.29 9.82 -5.44
C CYS A 191 -4.79 10.41 -6.77
N ALA A 192 -4.80 9.60 -7.86
CA ALA A 192 -5.12 10.05 -9.20
C ALA A 192 -6.63 10.20 -9.40
N TYR A 193 -7.03 11.41 -9.68
CA TYR A 193 -8.41 11.78 -9.90
C TYR A 193 -8.58 12.57 -11.20
N GLU A 194 -9.66 12.33 -11.89
CA GLU A 194 -10.23 13.21 -12.93
C GLU A 194 -11.74 13.31 -12.76
N PRO A 195 -12.37 14.45 -13.14
CA PRO A 195 -13.81 14.62 -13.07
C PRO A 195 -14.56 13.50 -13.80
N GLY A 196 -15.52 12.90 -13.10
CA GLY A 196 -16.30 11.74 -13.58
C GLY A 196 -16.02 10.45 -12.82
N VAL A 197 -14.83 10.28 -12.24
CA VAL A 197 -14.49 9.11 -11.40
C VAL A 197 -15.44 9.01 -10.20
N GLU A 198 -15.85 10.12 -9.61
CA GLU A 198 -16.78 10.16 -8.48
C GLU A 198 -18.16 9.55 -8.78
N LYS A 199 -18.56 9.45 -10.05
CA LYS A 199 -19.80 8.78 -10.44
C LYS A 199 -19.69 7.28 -10.24
N LEU A 200 -18.58 6.69 -10.69
CA LEU A 200 -18.28 5.27 -10.48
C LEU A 200 -18.14 4.93 -8.99
N LEU A 201 -17.52 5.83 -8.20
CA LEU A 201 -17.44 5.66 -6.76
C LEU A 201 -18.82 5.66 -6.10
N LYS A 202 -19.70 6.57 -6.54
CA LYS A 202 -21.08 6.62 -6.05
C LYS A 202 -21.88 5.37 -6.41
N GLU A 203 -21.73 4.85 -7.63
CA GLU A 203 -22.34 3.59 -8.07
C GLU A 203 -21.87 2.39 -7.25
N ALA A 204 -20.61 2.44 -6.80
CA ALA A 204 -20.01 1.44 -5.91
C ALA A 204 -20.28 1.71 -4.41
N GLU A 205 -21.16 2.67 -4.07
CA GLU A 205 -21.52 3.04 -2.68
C GLU A 205 -20.31 3.50 -1.83
N ILE A 206 -19.25 4.03 -2.46
CA ILE A 206 -18.11 4.63 -1.77
C ILE A 206 -18.46 6.05 -1.33
N GLU A 207 -18.23 6.34 -0.05
CA GLU A 207 -18.60 7.62 0.56
C GLU A 207 -17.53 8.69 0.34
N TYR A 208 -16.23 8.30 0.28
CA TYR A 208 -15.12 9.25 0.12
C TYR A 208 -13.89 8.66 -0.55
N PHE A 209 -13.03 9.55 -1.04
CA PHE A 209 -11.70 9.22 -1.53
C PHE A 209 -10.64 10.22 -1.07
N ILE A 210 -9.37 9.80 -1.18
CA ILE A 210 -8.21 10.62 -0.84
C ILE A 210 -7.65 11.24 -2.13
N SER A 211 -7.26 12.51 -2.07
CA SER A 211 -6.73 13.27 -3.19
C SER A 211 -5.52 14.13 -2.79
N ASP A 212 -4.86 14.74 -3.76
CA ASP A 212 -3.80 15.70 -3.50
C ASP A 212 -4.35 17.12 -3.26
N THR A 213 -3.55 17.95 -2.62
CA THR A 213 -3.81 19.33 -2.23
C THR A 213 -4.49 20.16 -3.33
N HIS A 214 -3.92 20.16 -4.53
CA HIS A 214 -4.37 21.03 -5.62
C HIS A 214 -5.69 20.60 -6.27
N SER A 215 -6.11 19.35 -6.07
CA SER A 215 -7.44 18.87 -6.48
C SER A 215 -8.55 19.74 -5.87
N ILE A 216 -8.46 20.01 -4.57
CA ILE A 216 -9.43 20.83 -3.85
C ILE A 216 -9.12 22.32 -4.04
N LEU A 217 -7.85 22.76 -3.94
CA LEU A 217 -7.50 24.18 -4.03
C LEU A 217 -7.90 24.81 -5.36
N TYR A 218 -7.89 24.05 -6.45
CA TYR A 218 -8.28 24.53 -7.78
C TYR A 218 -9.69 24.14 -8.20
N GLY A 219 -10.43 23.44 -7.33
CA GLY A 219 -11.83 23.09 -7.56
C GLY A 219 -12.77 24.30 -7.66
N ASP A 220 -13.98 24.05 -8.13
CA ASP A 220 -15.02 25.07 -8.33
C ASP A 220 -16.31 24.70 -7.56
N PRO A 221 -16.83 25.59 -6.69
CA PRO A 221 -16.24 26.85 -6.21
C PRO A 221 -14.96 26.65 -5.40
N ARG A 222 -14.15 27.69 -5.23
CA ARG A 222 -12.94 27.63 -4.39
C ARG A 222 -13.28 27.18 -2.95
N PRO A 223 -12.40 26.38 -2.31
CA PRO A 223 -12.68 25.87 -0.97
C PRO A 223 -12.63 26.98 0.07
N ARG A 224 -13.62 27.01 0.96
CA ARG A 224 -13.70 28.01 2.03
C ARG A 224 -12.58 27.81 3.06
N TYR A 225 -12.21 26.56 3.33
CA TYR A 225 -11.25 26.18 4.38
C TYR A 225 -9.96 25.56 3.79
N GLY A 226 -9.61 25.90 2.54
CA GLY A 226 -8.47 25.28 1.89
C GLY A 226 -8.58 23.75 1.84
N VAL A 227 -7.51 23.06 2.25
CA VAL A 227 -7.49 21.58 2.35
C VAL A 227 -7.84 21.07 3.75
N HIS A 228 -8.12 21.99 4.69
CA HIS A 228 -8.33 21.66 6.10
C HIS A 228 -9.80 21.40 6.46
N ALA A 229 -10.62 21.16 5.48
CA ALA A 229 -11.94 20.53 5.58
C ALA A 229 -12.19 19.76 4.28
N PRO A 230 -12.86 18.60 4.32
CA PRO A 230 -13.24 17.91 3.11
C PRO A 230 -14.22 18.74 2.29
N VAL A 231 -14.32 18.42 1.01
CA VAL A 231 -15.38 18.88 0.13
C VAL A 231 -16.25 17.70 -0.29
N VAL A 232 -17.45 17.93 -0.75
CA VAL A 232 -18.32 16.90 -1.30
C VAL A 232 -18.66 17.20 -2.75
N THR A 233 -18.53 16.22 -3.63
CA THR A 233 -18.91 16.36 -5.04
C THR A 233 -20.41 16.47 -5.20
N GLN A 234 -20.89 16.94 -6.36
CA GLN A 234 -22.33 16.98 -6.65
C GLN A 234 -23.02 15.61 -6.57
N ASN A 235 -22.25 14.53 -6.74
CA ASN A 235 -22.73 13.16 -6.63
C ASN A 235 -22.77 12.64 -5.18
N GLY A 236 -22.35 13.46 -4.21
CA GLY A 236 -22.37 13.12 -2.79
C GLY A 236 -21.18 12.27 -2.31
N VAL A 237 -20.08 12.21 -3.06
CA VAL A 237 -18.83 11.56 -2.64
C VAL A 237 -17.90 12.62 -2.05
N ALA A 238 -17.42 12.42 -0.84
CA ALA A 238 -16.52 13.36 -0.17
C ALA A 238 -15.06 13.18 -0.62
N VAL A 239 -14.29 14.28 -0.53
CA VAL A 239 -12.88 14.32 -0.94
C VAL A 239 -12.05 14.89 0.20
N PHE A 240 -11.05 14.14 0.63
CA PHE A 240 -10.08 14.52 1.62
C PHE A 240 -8.73 14.76 0.96
N ALA A 241 -8.17 15.95 1.08
CA ALA A 241 -6.91 16.30 0.43
C ALA A 241 -5.75 16.37 1.42
N ARG A 242 -4.59 16.00 0.90
CA ARG A 242 -3.32 16.01 1.61
C ARG A 242 -2.94 17.41 2.13
N ASP A 243 -2.50 17.50 3.37
CA ASP A 243 -1.80 18.66 3.92
C ASP A 243 -0.33 18.64 3.50
N VAL A 244 0.16 19.74 2.94
CA VAL A 244 1.53 19.83 2.40
C VAL A 244 2.56 19.87 3.52
N GLU A 245 2.28 20.56 4.62
CA GLU A 245 3.24 20.73 5.71
C GLU A 245 3.56 19.39 6.38
N THR A 246 2.55 18.60 6.73
CA THR A 246 2.74 17.27 7.31
C THR A 246 3.48 16.34 6.35
N SER A 247 3.19 16.42 5.05
CA SER A 247 3.89 15.63 4.03
C SER A 247 5.37 15.96 4.00
N GLN A 248 5.73 17.24 4.01
CA GLN A 248 7.14 17.66 3.99
C GLN A 248 7.90 17.25 5.25
N GLN A 249 7.26 17.31 6.43
CA GLN A 249 7.91 16.94 7.70
C GLN A 249 8.26 15.45 7.79
N VAL A 250 7.53 14.60 7.10
CA VAL A 250 7.74 13.15 7.16
C VAL A 250 8.37 12.60 5.87
N TRP A 251 7.91 13.06 4.70
CA TRP A 251 8.34 12.50 3.43
C TRP A 251 9.56 13.17 2.80
N SER A 252 9.83 14.46 3.12
CA SER A 252 10.91 15.19 2.45
C SER A 252 12.28 14.59 2.76
N ALA A 253 13.03 14.25 1.71
CA ALA A 253 14.44 13.84 1.84
C ALA A 253 15.35 14.96 2.37
N GLU A 254 14.89 16.23 2.33
CA GLU A 254 15.69 17.38 2.74
C GLU A 254 15.44 17.79 4.19
N ILE A 255 14.19 17.84 4.60
CA ILE A 255 13.78 18.36 5.91
C ILE A 255 12.96 17.37 6.74
N GLY A 256 12.61 16.22 6.15
CA GLY A 256 11.81 15.20 6.82
C GLY A 256 12.57 14.48 7.95
N TYR A 257 11.81 14.02 8.93
CA TYR A 257 12.36 13.27 10.08
C TYR A 257 13.21 12.06 9.67
N PRO A 258 12.82 11.24 8.66
CA PRO A 258 13.57 10.04 8.29
C PRO A 258 15.04 10.27 7.93
N GLY A 259 15.39 11.49 7.51
CA GLY A 259 16.77 11.89 7.18
C GLY A 259 17.67 12.21 8.38
N ASN A 260 17.21 12.00 9.61
CA ASN A 260 17.98 12.33 10.81
C ASN A 260 19.24 11.48 10.96
N ASP A 261 20.34 12.12 11.35
CA ASP A 261 21.68 11.53 11.48
C ASP A 261 21.77 10.32 12.43
N LEU A 262 20.85 10.20 13.37
CA LEU A 262 20.83 9.12 14.36
C LEU A 262 20.09 7.87 13.88
N TYR A 263 19.29 7.99 12.84
CA TYR A 263 18.46 6.90 12.33
C TYR A 263 19.26 5.90 11.51
N ARG A 264 18.72 4.67 11.37
CA ARG A 264 19.33 3.57 10.64
C ARG A 264 19.56 3.95 9.17
N GLU A 265 20.77 3.74 8.67
CA GLU A 265 21.09 3.90 7.25
C GLU A 265 20.36 2.87 6.40
N PHE A 266 19.78 3.30 5.31
CA PHE A 266 18.99 2.43 4.44
C PHE A 266 19.86 1.58 3.49
N TYR A 267 20.91 2.17 2.90
CA TYR A 267 21.67 1.54 1.79
C TYR A 267 22.75 0.58 2.24
N ARG A 268 23.32 0.74 3.46
CA ARG A 268 24.35 -0.17 3.98
C ARG A 268 23.70 -1.40 4.62
N ASP A 269 24.01 -2.57 4.05
CA ASP A 269 23.42 -3.84 4.44
C ASP A 269 24.50 -4.93 4.43
N ILE A 270 24.39 -5.90 5.33
CA ILE A 270 25.34 -7.02 5.45
C ILE A 270 25.47 -7.82 4.14
N GLY A 271 24.41 -7.91 3.33
CA GLY A 271 24.43 -8.58 2.04
C GLY A 271 25.48 -8.01 1.09
N TRP A 272 25.85 -6.74 1.25
CA TRP A 272 26.87 -6.05 0.48
C TRP A 272 28.17 -5.84 1.26
N ASP A 273 28.10 -5.59 2.57
CA ASP A 273 29.24 -5.21 3.41
C ASP A 273 30.10 -6.41 3.84
N ALA A 274 29.49 -7.59 4.00
CA ALA A 274 30.20 -8.78 4.48
C ALA A 274 30.89 -9.57 3.33
N ASP A 275 31.78 -10.48 3.70
CA ASP A 275 32.40 -11.42 2.77
C ASP A 275 31.33 -12.25 2.03
N TYR A 276 31.55 -12.50 0.74
CA TYR A 276 30.57 -13.19 -0.10
C TYR A 276 30.29 -14.63 0.37
N GLU A 277 31.34 -15.41 0.68
CA GLU A 277 31.16 -16.80 1.13
C GLU A 277 30.45 -16.88 2.50
N TYR A 278 30.56 -15.81 3.31
CA TYR A 278 29.86 -15.72 4.59
C TYR A 278 28.35 -15.53 4.42
N VAL A 279 27.93 -14.65 3.50
CA VAL A 279 26.50 -14.34 3.27
C VAL A 279 25.84 -15.25 2.22
N LYS A 280 26.63 -15.90 1.37
CA LYS A 280 26.15 -16.76 0.29
C LYS A 280 25.08 -17.79 0.68
N PRO A 281 25.14 -18.47 1.84
CA PRO A 281 24.09 -19.39 2.27
C PRO A 281 22.71 -18.72 2.50
N HIS A 282 22.69 -17.39 2.65
CA HIS A 282 21.51 -16.58 2.94
C HIS A 282 21.06 -15.76 1.73
N LEU A 283 21.77 -15.85 0.60
CA LEU A 283 21.37 -15.22 -0.67
C LEU A 283 20.36 -16.10 -1.41
N HIS A 284 19.74 -15.52 -2.44
CA HIS A 284 18.95 -16.24 -3.41
C HIS A 284 19.80 -17.31 -4.16
N ALA A 285 19.17 -18.36 -4.67
CA ALA A 285 19.84 -19.47 -5.38
C ALA A 285 20.66 -18.99 -6.60
N SER A 286 20.34 -17.84 -7.20
CA SER A 286 21.17 -17.21 -8.23
C SER A 286 22.58 -16.84 -7.76
N GLY A 287 22.77 -16.69 -6.44
CA GLY A 287 24.00 -16.21 -5.84
C GLY A 287 24.23 -14.70 -5.99
N GLU A 288 23.27 -13.95 -6.52
CA GLU A 288 23.37 -12.50 -6.62
C GLU A 288 23.28 -11.85 -5.24
N ARG A 289 24.15 -10.85 -4.97
CA ARG A 289 24.10 -10.08 -3.74
C ARG A 289 22.80 -9.26 -3.72
N ARG A 290 22.18 -9.19 -2.54
CA ARG A 290 20.98 -8.42 -2.28
C ARG A 290 21.01 -7.86 -0.85
N HIS A 291 20.04 -7.02 -0.53
CA HIS A 291 19.77 -6.65 0.85
C HIS A 291 19.28 -7.88 1.62
N LEU A 292 19.83 -8.09 2.82
CA LEU A 292 19.44 -9.16 3.75
C LEU A 292 18.74 -8.60 5.01
N GLY A 293 18.53 -7.27 5.07
CA GLY A 293 17.79 -6.62 6.15
C GLY A 293 18.59 -6.36 7.42
N LEU A 294 19.85 -6.84 7.56
CA LEU A 294 20.69 -6.57 8.73
C LEU A 294 21.61 -5.39 8.46
N LYS A 295 21.36 -4.26 9.09
CA LYS A 295 22.01 -2.97 8.83
C LYS A 295 22.61 -2.40 10.12
N TYR A 296 23.90 -2.11 10.11
CA TYR A 296 24.67 -1.79 11.31
C TYR A 296 25.02 -0.32 11.47
N HIS A 297 24.67 0.50 10.50
CA HIS A 297 25.11 1.89 10.45
C HIS A 297 23.95 2.86 10.58
N ARG A 298 24.24 4.05 11.10
CA ARG A 298 23.34 5.20 11.11
C ARG A 298 23.61 6.13 9.94
N ILE A 299 22.67 7.00 9.63
CA ILE A 299 22.82 8.00 8.55
C ILE A 299 24.05 8.87 8.76
N THR A 300 24.39 9.23 10.00
CA THR A 300 25.61 9.97 10.40
C THR A 300 25.64 11.40 9.87
N GLY A 301 25.07 11.65 8.72
CA GLY A 301 24.97 12.92 8.02
C GLY A 301 24.78 12.73 6.52
N ARG A 302 24.12 13.69 5.90
CA ARG A 302 23.76 13.64 4.47
C ARG A 302 24.97 13.48 3.55
N ASP A 303 26.05 14.24 3.82
CA ASP A 303 27.24 14.26 2.97
C ASP A 303 28.32 13.25 3.41
N VAL A 304 28.00 12.40 4.39
CA VAL A 304 28.94 11.39 4.87
C VAL A 304 28.94 10.20 3.91
N PRO A 305 30.07 9.86 3.28
CA PRO A 305 30.19 8.72 2.38
C PRO A 305 29.82 7.41 3.08
N GLN A 306 29.30 6.43 2.33
CA GLN A 306 28.84 5.15 2.88
C GLN A 306 29.90 4.41 3.70
N ASN A 307 31.17 4.45 3.28
CA ASN A 307 32.29 3.82 3.99
C ASN A 307 32.74 4.56 5.28
N ARG A 308 32.13 5.71 5.59
CA ARG A 308 32.41 6.50 6.81
C ARG A 308 31.18 6.63 7.71
N LYS A 309 30.09 5.92 7.40
CA LYS A 309 28.91 5.87 8.26
C LYS A 309 29.28 5.26 9.61
N GLU A 310 28.78 5.85 10.68
CA GLU A 310 29.06 5.42 12.04
C GLU A 310 28.11 4.31 12.50
N PRO A 311 28.44 3.58 13.57
CA PRO A 311 27.56 2.55 14.12
C PRO A 311 26.19 3.10 14.50
N TYR A 312 25.15 2.32 14.22
CA TYR A 312 23.79 2.57 14.65
C TYR A 312 23.66 2.30 16.16
N ILE A 313 22.96 3.17 16.89
CA ILE A 313 22.70 3.04 18.33
C ILE A 313 21.19 3.08 18.55
N PRO A 314 20.53 1.92 18.71
CA PRO A 314 19.06 1.81 18.77
C PRO A 314 18.42 2.70 19.84
N ALA A 315 19.06 2.83 21.02
CA ALA A 315 18.52 3.66 22.10
C ALA A 315 18.47 5.15 21.73
N LEU A 316 19.52 5.69 21.08
CA LEU A 316 19.53 7.09 20.65
C LEU A 316 18.53 7.35 19.54
N ALA A 317 18.37 6.42 18.61
CA ALA A 317 17.38 6.50 17.54
C ALA A 317 15.94 6.51 18.09
N ARG A 318 15.66 5.65 19.07
CA ARG A 318 14.37 5.61 19.77
C ARG A 318 14.06 6.92 20.50
N ASP A 319 15.03 7.46 21.24
CA ASP A 319 14.86 8.75 21.93
C ASP A 319 14.57 9.87 20.92
N LYS A 320 15.25 9.85 19.77
CA LYS A 320 15.02 10.78 18.66
C LYS A 320 13.63 10.63 18.05
N ALA A 321 13.13 9.43 17.89
CA ALA A 321 11.75 9.18 17.42
C ALA A 321 10.72 9.78 18.39
N ALA A 322 10.95 9.67 19.71
CA ALA A 322 10.09 10.28 20.72
C ALA A 322 10.14 11.82 20.69
N GLU A 323 11.32 12.41 20.46
CA GLU A 323 11.49 13.85 20.27
C GLU A 323 10.79 14.34 19.01
N ASN A 324 10.94 13.64 17.89
CA ASN A 324 10.28 13.97 16.63
C ASN A 324 8.76 13.88 16.74
N ALA A 325 8.23 12.88 17.44
CA ALA A 325 6.80 12.78 17.73
C ALA A 325 6.29 14.00 18.54
N SER A 326 7.05 14.43 19.54
CA SER A 326 6.71 15.64 20.33
C SER A 326 6.71 16.89 19.47
N HIS A 327 7.73 17.05 18.62
CA HIS A 327 7.82 18.17 17.69
C HIS A 327 6.66 18.18 16.69
N PHE A 328 6.35 17.04 16.08
CA PHE A 328 5.26 16.92 15.12
C PHE A 328 3.92 17.32 15.75
N ILE A 329 3.62 16.84 16.95
CA ILE A 329 2.39 17.18 17.69
C ILE A 329 2.36 18.68 18.03
N GLY A 330 3.48 19.25 18.48
CA GLY A 330 3.59 20.67 18.78
C GLY A 330 3.27 21.56 17.57
N GLU A 331 3.78 21.19 16.39
CA GLU A 331 3.47 21.90 15.15
C GLU A 331 1.99 21.74 14.74
N ARG A 332 1.40 20.55 14.92
CA ARG A 332 -0.04 20.33 14.64
C ARG A 332 -0.94 21.15 15.58
N ILE A 333 -0.57 21.28 16.85
CA ILE A 333 -1.32 22.12 17.79
C ILE A 333 -1.29 23.58 17.34
N LYS A 334 -0.12 24.12 16.99
CA LYS A 334 0.02 25.49 16.46
C LYS A 334 -0.82 25.69 15.22
N GLN A 335 -0.69 24.80 14.24
CA GLN A 335 -1.45 24.83 12.98
C GLN A 335 -2.96 24.82 13.26
N ALA A 336 -3.44 23.95 14.15
CA ALA A 336 -4.86 23.87 14.48
C ALA A 336 -5.40 25.17 15.13
N ILE A 337 -4.62 25.81 16.01
CA ILE A 337 -4.99 27.07 16.65
C ILE A 337 -5.11 28.19 15.59
N GLU A 338 -4.08 28.36 14.75
CA GLU A 338 -4.03 29.40 13.71
C GLU A 338 -5.14 29.23 12.67
N LEU A 339 -5.38 27.99 12.23
CA LEU A 339 -6.44 27.70 11.27
C LEU A 339 -7.82 27.93 11.87
N ARG A 340 -8.06 27.54 13.11
CA ARG A 340 -9.36 27.75 13.77
C ARG A 340 -9.70 29.23 13.92
N GLU A 341 -8.71 30.08 14.21
CA GLU A 341 -8.89 31.54 14.23
C GLU A 341 -9.25 32.06 12.83
N THR A 342 -8.52 31.59 11.79
CA THR A 342 -8.76 31.97 10.41
C THR A 342 -10.14 31.52 9.88
N PHE A 343 -10.66 30.42 10.40
CA PHE A 343 -11.91 29.79 9.97
C PHE A 343 -13.13 30.17 10.85
N ASP A 344 -13.08 31.31 11.55
CA ASP A 344 -14.18 31.78 12.39
C ASP A 344 -14.65 30.72 13.41
N GLY A 345 -13.72 29.95 13.96
CA GLY A 345 -14.01 28.94 14.98
C GLY A 345 -14.39 27.55 14.42
N HIS A 346 -14.44 27.35 13.09
CA HIS A 346 -14.60 26.02 12.51
C HIS A 346 -13.36 25.16 12.80
N PRO A 347 -13.50 23.95 13.40
CA PRO A 347 -12.36 23.11 13.71
C PRO A 347 -11.70 22.59 12.41
N PRO A 348 -10.40 22.86 12.20
CA PRO A 348 -9.70 22.34 11.04
C PRO A 348 -9.48 20.83 11.15
N LEU A 349 -9.41 20.17 10.00
CA LEU A 349 -8.95 18.78 9.83
C LEU A 349 -7.64 18.80 9.06
N VAL A 350 -6.57 18.31 9.66
CA VAL A 350 -5.29 18.08 8.98
C VAL A 350 -5.23 16.63 8.50
N VAL A 351 -5.15 16.42 7.20
CA VAL A 351 -5.12 15.08 6.57
C VAL A 351 -3.70 14.74 6.14
N SER A 352 -3.18 13.65 6.67
CA SER A 352 -1.79 13.23 6.47
C SER A 352 -1.71 11.82 5.88
N PRO A 353 -1.79 11.69 4.55
CA PRO A 353 -1.66 10.41 3.85
C PRO A 353 -0.19 10.09 3.55
N TYR A 354 0.21 8.85 3.82
CA TYR A 354 1.55 8.32 3.58
C TYR A 354 1.51 6.87 3.13
N ASP A 355 2.53 6.44 2.38
CA ASP A 355 2.78 5.02 2.21
C ASP A 355 3.09 4.38 3.56
N ALA A 356 2.47 3.25 3.85
CA ALA A 356 2.71 2.53 5.11
C ALA A 356 4.16 2.03 5.19
N GLU A 357 4.75 1.67 4.04
CA GLU A 357 6.11 1.16 3.92
C GLU A 357 7.17 2.21 4.29
N LEU A 358 6.80 3.49 4.31
CA LEU A 358 7.64 4.53 4.90
C LEU A 358 7.96 4.23 6.37
N TYR A 359 6.97 3.74 7.14
CA TYR A 359 7.11 3.47 8.56
C TYR A 359 7.59 2.04 8.82
N GLY A 360 8.92 1.83 8.80
CA GLY A 360 9.58 0.57 9.08
C GLY A 360 10.58 0.17 8.00
N HIS A 361 10.25 0.27 6.72
CA HIS A 361 11.15 -0.06 5.63
C HIS A 361 12.07 1.11 5.28
N TRP A 362 11.51 2.24 4.78
CA TRP A 362 12.30 3.43 4.44
C TRP A 362 12.79 4.19 5.67
N TRP A 363 11.99 4.26 6.70
CA TRP A 363 12.28 4.84 8.00
C TRP A 363 12.12 3.77 9.08
N TYR A 364 13.20 3.11 9.44
CA TYR A 364 13.19 1.97 10.37
C TYR A 364 12.56 2.31 11.73
N GLU A 365 12.75 3.52 12.21
CA GLU A 365 12.18 4.02 13.47
C GLU A 365 10.75 4.56 13.32
N GLY A 366 10.18 4.48 12.12
CA GLY A 366 8.80 4.90 11.85
C GLY A 366 7.76 4.26 12.78
N PRO A 367 7.79 2.94 13.03
CA PRO A 367 6.89 2.30 13.99
C PRO A 367 7.01 2.86 15.41
N GLN A 368 8.24 3.14 15.89
CA GLN A 368 8.43 3.78 17.21
C GLN A 368 7.90 5.21 17.23
N PHE A 369 8.08 5.97 16.16
CA PHE A 369 7.48 7.30 16.03
C PHE A 369 5.95 7.24 16.14
N ILE A 370 5.29 6.30 15.47
CA ILE A 370 3.83 6.07 15.54
C ILE A 370 3.40 5.72 16.97
N ASP A 371 4.15 4.84 17.65
CA ASP A 371 3.88 4.48 19.05
C ASP A 371 3.93 5.72 19.97
N PHE A 372 5.00 6.50 19.89
CA PHE A 372 5.13 7.74 20.66
C PHE A 372 4.10 8.79 20.27
N PHE A 373 3.78 8.92 18.99
CA PHE A 373 2.77 9.86 18.52
C PHE A 373 1.41 9.58 19.16
N PHE A 374 0.89 8.37 19.08
CA PHE A 374 -0.44 8.05 19.65
C PHE A 374 -0.46 8.11 21.18
N LYS A 375 0.62 7.69 21.86
CA LYS A 375 0.73 7.85 23.32
C LYS A 375 0.65 9.32 23.71
N LYS A 376 1.43 10.18 23.08
CA LYS A 376 1.47 11.61 23.40
C LYS A 376 0.19 12.34 23.01
N ILE A 377 -0.40 12.04 21.86
CA ILE A 377 -1.71 12.58 21.46
C ILE A 377 -2.75 12.28 22.53
N HIS A 378 -2.76 11.06 23.05
CA HIS A 378 -3.78 10.65 24.01
C HIS A 378 -3.53 11.15 25.43
N PHE A 379 -2.28 11.09 25.91
CA PHE A 379 -1.97 11.35 27.33
C PHE A 379 -1.48 12.77 27.61
N ASP A 380 -0.76 13.41 26.68
CA ASP A 380 0.01 14.63 26.97
C ASP A 380 -0.71 15.94 26.58
N GLN A 381 -1.80 15.88 25.80
CA GLN A 381 -2.48 17.07 25.29
C GLN A 381 -4.01 16.86 25.13
N ARG A 382 -4.77 17.95 24.82
CA ARG A 382 -6.23 17.93 24.60
C ARG A 382 -6.67 18.81 23.41
N GLU A 383 -5.72 19.42 22.71
CA GLU A 383 -5.99 20.38 21.65
C GLU A 383 -6.38 19.69 20.35
N ILE A 384 -5.73 18.56 20.03
CA ILE A 384 -5.95 17.81 18.78
C ILE A 384 -6.51 16.44 19.11
N GLU A 385 -7.45 15.99 18.31
CA GLU A 385 -8.02 14.63 18.35
C GLU A 385 -7.75 13.90 17.02
N CYS A 386 -7.28 12.65 17.12
CA CYS A 386 -7.16 11.78 15.95
C CYS A 386 -8.53 11.27 15.53
N ILE A 387 -8.84 11.38 14.24
CA ILE A 387 -10.13 11.00 13.65
C ILE A 387 -9.90 10.37 12.28
N THR A 388 -10.75 9.44 11.89
CA THR A 388 -10.75 8.92 10.52
C THR A 388 -11.58 9.80 9.59
N PRO A 389 -11.42 9.69 8.26
CA PRO A 389 -12.31 10.36 7.32
C PRO A 389 -13.77 10.00 7.52
N GLY A 390 -14.08 8.71 7.75
CA GLY A 390 -15.44 8.25 8.02
C GLY A 390 -16.04 8.85 9.29
N ASP A 391 -15.29 8.88 10.40
CA ASP A 391 -15.72 9.51 11.65
C ASP A 391 -15.96 11.01 11.46
N PHE A 392 -15.13 11.69 10.63
CA PHE A 392 -15.34 13.11 10.32
C PHE A 392 -16.65 13.35 9.57
N LEU A 393 -16.99 12.49 8.61
CA LEU A 393 -18.30 12.56 7.91
C LEU A 393 -19.46 12.37 8.88
N ASP A 394 -19.33 11.48 9.85
CA ASP A 394 -20.34 11.21 10.87
C ASP A 394 -20.47 12.33 11.92
N SER A 395 -19.50 13.25 12.00
CA SER A 395 -19.53 14.38 12.95
C SER A 395 -20.64 15.39 12.69
N GLY A 396 -21.23 15.40 11.50
CA GLY A 396 -22.26 16.34 11.09
C GLY A 396 -21.76 17.77 10.86
N LEU A 397 -20.45 17.98 10.80
CA LEU A 397 -19.85 19.26 10.42
C LEU A 397 -20.24 19.61 8.97
N PRO A 398 -20.51 20.89 8.66
CA PRO A 398 -20.91 21.29 7.32
C PRO A 398 -19.76 21.11 6.32
N ILE A 399 -20.06 20.47 5.18
CA ILE A 399 -19.11 20.22 4.11
C ILE A 399 -19.56 20.99 2.86
N GLN A 400 -18.61 21.71 2.24
CA GLN A 400 -18.86 22.49 1.04
C GLN A 400 -19.02 21.56 -0.18
N VAL A 401 -20.03 21.85 -1.02
CA VAL A 401 -20.14 21.22 -2.35
C VAL A 401 -19.14 21.85 -3.31
N GLN A 402 -18.35 21.00 -3.98
CA GLN A 402 -17.33 21.45 -4.92
C GLN A 402 -17.10 20.38 -6.01
N GLN A 403 -16.76 20.80 -7.21
CA GLN A 403 -16.17 19.93 -8.22
C GLN A 403 -14.64 20.01 -8.12
N PRO A 404 -13.96 18.96 -7.64
CA PRO A 404 -12.48 18.91 -7.63
C PRO A 404 -11.91 18.88 -9.05
N THR A 405 -10.65 19.28 -9.19
CA THR A 405 -9.92 19.20 -10.47
C THR A 405 -9.06 17.94 -10.55
N ALA A 406 -8.64 17.59 -11.77
CA ALA A 406 -7.72 16.50 -12.01
C ALA A 406 -6.43 16.68 -11.22
N SER A 407 -5.93 15.59 -10.64
CA SER A 407 -4.73 15.57 -9.79
C SER A 407 -4.13 14.18 -9.66
N SER A 408 -2.89 14.13 -9.22
CA SER A 408 -2.24 12.97 -8.60
C SER A 408 -1.21 13.47 -7.58
N TRP A 409 -0.66 12.59 -6.76
CA TRP A 409 0.41 12.96 -5.83
C TRP A 409 1.82 12.83 -6.42
N GLY A 410 1.92 12.44 -7.69
CA GLY A 410 3.18 12.30 -8.40
C GLY A 410 3.86 13.63 -8.72
N GLU A 411 5.05 13.56 -9.28
CA GLU A 411 5.83 14.73 -9.73
C GLU A 411 4.99 15.66 -10.60
N SER A 412 5.02 16.93 -10.30
CA SER A 412 4.25 18.00 -10.94
C SER A 412 2.73 17.97 -10.66
N GLY A 413 2.25 17.06 -9.82
CA GLY A 413 0.85 16.99 -9.36
C GLY A 413 -0.15 16.42 -10.36
N TYR A 414 0.31 15.94 -11.52
CA TYR A 414 -0.52 15.35 -12.58
C TYR A 414 -0.01 13.97 -12.99
N PHE A 415 -0.15 13.60 -14.27
CA PHE A 415 0.01 12.21 -14.72
C PHE A 415 1.39 11.90 -15.32
N LYS A 416 2.35 12.83 -15.24
CA LYS A 416 3.67 12.73 -15.88
C LYS A 416 4.44 11.46 -15.51
N VAL A 417 4.33 11.01 -14.27
CA VAL A 417 5.02 9.79 -13.78
C VAL A 417 4.51 8.55 -14.52
N TRP A 418 3.20 8.48 -14.76
CA TRP A 418 2.55 7.30 -15.33
C TRP A 418 2.40 7.34 -16.84
N ILE A 419 2.49 8.52 -17.47
CA ILE A 419 2.51 8.66 -18.93
C ILE A 419 3.56 9.66 -19.39
N ASN A 420 4.63 9.14 -19.97
CA ASN A 420 5.78 9.90 -20.48
C ASN A 420 6.51 9.10 -21.58
N GLU A 421 7.63 9.62 -22.08
CA GLU A 421 8.41 9.00 -23.15
C GLU A 421 8.93 7.59 -22.82
N ASN A 422 9.13 7.25 -21.54
CA ASN A 422 9.67 5.96 -21.13
C ASN A 422 8.61 4.85 -21.03
N ASN A 423 7.35 5.20 -20.74
CA ASN A 423 6.28 4.25 -20.42
C ASN A 423 5.03 4.37 -21.31
N SER A 424 4.89 5.41 -22.12
CA SER A 424 3.70 5.62 -22.99
C SER A 424 3.46 4.49 -24.00
N TRP A 425 4.48 3.69 -24.32
CA TRP A 425 4.37 2.53 -25.19
C TRP A 425 3.42 1.44 -24.67
N MET A 426 3.13 1.42 -23.36
CA MET A 426 2.25 0.45 -22.72
C MET A 426 0.78 0.65 -23.11
N TYR A 427 0.33 1.89 -23.18
CA TYR A 427 -1.10 2.24 -23.29
C TYR A 427 -1.81 1.77 -24.56
N PRO A 428 -1.20 1.78 -25.75
CA PRO A 428 -1.86 1.21 -26.92
C PRO A 428 -2.27 -0.27 -26.75
N TYR A 429 -1.43 -1.06 -26.09
CA TYR A 429 -1.72 -2.47 -25.81
C TYR A 429 -2.77 -2.64 -24.70
N GLN A 430 -2.67 -1.83 -23.65
CA GLN A 430 -3.65 -1.83 -22.56
C GLN A 430 -5.04 -1.45 -23.08
N HIS A 431 -5.15 -0.35 -23.81
CA HIS A 431 -6.43 0.14 -24.34
C HIS A 431 -7.06 -0.82 -25.37
N ASP A 432 -6.25 -1.52 -26.19
CA ASP A 432 -6.78 -2.57 -27.05
C ASP A 432 -7.35 -3.75 -26.24
N ALA A 433 -6.63 -4.19 -25.19
CA ALA A 433 -7.12 -5.23 -24.29
C ALA A 433 -8.40 -4.83 -23.55
N GLU A 434 -8.50 -3.58 -23.08
CA GLU A 434 -9.71 -3.03 -22.44
C GLU A 434 -10.92 -3.08 -23.38
N ARG A 435 -10.76 -2.60 -24.61
CA ARG A 435 -11.82 -2.63 -25.62
C ARG A 435 -12.27 -4.07 -25.93
N ARG A 436 -11.31 -4.96 -26.18
CA ARG A 436 -11.60 -6.37 -26.47
C ARG A 436 -12.27 -7.07 -25.30
N MET A 437 -11.86 -6.80 -24.07
CA MET A 437 -12.50 -7.38 -22.89
C MET A 437 -13.97 -6.98 -22.80
N THR A 438 -14.29 -5.70 -23.03
CA THR A 438 -15.68 -5.22 -23.10
C THR A 438 -16.48 -5.91 -24.23
N GLU A 439 -15.88 -6.06 -25.42
CA GLU A 439 -16.51 -6.76 -26.55
C GLU A 439 -16.81 -8.23 -26.21
N TYR A 440 -15.86 -8.94 -25.59
CA TYR A 440 -16.05 -10.32 -25.14
C TYR A 440 -17.13 -10.42 -24.06
N ALA A 441 -17.08 -9.55 -23.07
CA ALA A 441 -18.08 -9.54 -22.01
C ALA A 441 -19.49 -9.34 -22.58
N ASN A 442 -19.69 -8.36 -23.45
CA ASN A 442 -20.99 -8.14 -24.12
C ASN A 442 -21.45 -9.31 -25.00
N LYS A 443 -20.52 -10.04 -25.63
CA LYS A 443 -20.83 -11.20 -26.46
C LYS A 443 -21.28 -12.42 -25.66
N PHE A 444 -20.68 -12.63 -24.47
CA PHE A 444 -20.83 -13.86 -23.69
C PHE A 444 -21.67 -13.70 -22.41
N ALA A 445 -21.87 -12.48 -21.92
CA ALA A 445 -22.75 -12.24 -20.78
C ALA A 445 -24.21 -12.56 -21.12
N VAL A 446 -24.90 -13.20 -20.18
CA VAL A 446 -26.33 -13.47 -20.33
C VAL A 446 -27.09 -12.16 -20.00
N PRO A 447 -27.94 -11.65 -20.91
CA PRO A 447 -28.71 -10.43 -20.63
C PRO A 447 -29.53 -10.55 -19.34
N GLY A 448 -29.34 -9.58 -18.42
CA GLY A 448 -30.07 -9.55 -17.15
C GLY A 448 -29.44 -10.35 -16.01
N SER A 449 -28.27 -10.94 -16.18
CA SER A 449 -27.49 -11.47 -15.05
C SER A 449 -26.85 -10.30 -14.30
N GLU A 450 -27.25 -10.10 -13.05
CA GLU A 450 -26.51 -9.20 -12.14
C GLU A 450 -25.15 -9.81 -11.81
N PHE A 451 -24.12 -8.97 -11.71
CA PHE A 451 -22.80 -9.38 -11.21
C PHE A 451 -22.97 -10.05 -9.84
N GLN A 452 -22.67 -11.33 -9.78
CA GLN A 452 -22.67 -12.10 -8.54
C GLN A 452 -21.27 -12.67 -8.32
N VAL A 453 -20.66 -12.31 -7.19
CA VAL A 453 -19.39 -12.92 -6.77
C VAL A 453 -19.64 -14.38 -6.41
N PRO A 454 -19.00 -15.37 -7.06
CA PRO A 454 -19.14 -16.77 -6.72
C PRO A 454 -18.80 -17.03 -5.24
N SER A 455 -19.57 -17.88 -4.59
CA SER A 455 -19.46 -18.12 -3.14
C SER A 455 -18.31 -19.05 -2.72
N SER A 456 -17.63 -19.72 -3.64
CA SER A 456 -16.51 -20.59 -3.32
C SER A 456 -15.57 -20.91 -4.50
N GLN A 457 -14.29 -21.22 -4.21
CA GLN A 457 -13.31 -21.70 -5.20
C GLN A 457 -13.69 -23.03 -5.89
N LEU A 458 -14.56 -23.84 -5.28
CA LEU A 458 -15.07 -25.09 -5.86
C LEU A 458 -16.02 -24.84 -7.03
N GLU A 459 -16.77 -23.72 -7.01
CA GLU A 459 -17.66 -23.34 -8.10
C GLU A 459 -16.89 -22.91 -9.36
N THR A 460 -15.73 -22.29 -9.20
CA THR A 460 -14.90 -21.86 -10.33
C THR A 460 -14.30 -23.02 -11.13
N ARG A 461 -13.98 -24.14 -10.47
CA ARG A 461 -13.39 -25.33 -11.15
C ARG A 461 -14.41 -26.09 -12.05
N ASN A 462 -15.70 -25.91 -11.81
CA ASN A 462 -16.76 -26.55 -12.59
C ASN A 462 -17.33 -25.66 -13.70
N GLN A 463 -16.76 -24.48 -13.93
CA GLN A 463 -17.19 -23.57 -14.97
C GLN A 463 -16.84 -24.12 -16.36
N LYS A 464 -17.61 -23.70 -17.38
CA LYS A 464 -17.30 -24.01 -18.78
C LYS A 464 -15.94 -23.41 -19.16
N PRO A 465 -15.18 -24.07 -20.07
CA PRO A 465 -13.87 -23.55 -20.49
C PRO A 465 -13.91 -22.10 -20.98
N GLU A 466 -14.95 -21.70 -21.70
CA GLU A 466 -15.10 -20.32 -22.17
C GLU A 466 -15.23 -19.32 -21.02
N THR A 467 -15.98 -19.67 -19.98
CA THR A 467 -16.13 -18.81 -18.79
C THR A 467 -14.80 -18.68 -18.03
N ARG A 468 -14.05 -19.77 -17.90
CA ARG A 468 -12.71 -19.75 -17.30
C ARG A 468 -11.75 -18.86 -18.08
N ILE A 469 -11.74 -18.97 -19.42
CA ILE A 469 -10.93 -18.09 -20.29
C ILE A 469 -11.31 -16.62 -20.07
N LEU A 470 -12.60 -16.31 -20.08
CA LEU A 470 -13.09 -14.93 -19.90
C LEU A 470 -12.71 -14.35 -18.53
N ASN A 471 -12.81 -15.15 -17.47
CA ASN A 471 -12.38 -14.74 -16.13
C ASN A 471 -10.86 -14.54 -16.06
N GLN A 472 -10.07 -15.39 -16.75
CA GLN A 472 -8.62 -15.22 -16.79
C GLN A 472 -8.20 -14.03 -17.67
N LEU A 473 -8.90 -13.74 -18.77
CA LEU A 473 -8.71 -12.49 -19.55
C LEU A 473 -8.88 -11.26 -18.65
N ALA A 474 -9.93 -11.26 -17.80
CA ALA A 474 -10.17 -10.17 -16.86
C ALA A 474 -9.02 -10.02 -15.84
N ARG A 475 -8.47 -11.13 -15.30
CA ARG A 475 -7.31 -11.10 -14.38
C ARG A 475 -6.06 -10.54 -15.05
N GLU A 476 -5.74 -11.03 -16.26
CA GLU A 476 -4.57 -10.55 -17.02
C GLU A 476 -4.68 -9.05 -17.34
N LEU A 477 -5.87 -8.58 -17.72
CA LEU A 477 -6.10 -7.16 -17.97
C LEU A 477 -5.92 -6.34 -16.69
N LEU A 478 -6.51 -6.75 -15.57
CA LEU A 478 -6.37 -6.07 -14.28
C LEU A 478 -4.90 -5.98 -13.87
N LEU A 479 -4.14 -7.08 -13.97
CA LEU A 479 -2.71 -7.12 -13.63
C LEU A 479 -1.86 -6.26 -14.57
N ALA A 480 -2.22 -6.16 -15.86
CA ALA A 480 -1.56 -5.26 -16.79
C ALA A 480 -1.81 -3.78 -16.46
N GLN A 481 -2.97 -3.44 -15.88
CA GLN A 481 -3.38 -2.07 -15.53
C GLN A 481 -2.73 -1.52 -14.27
N SER A 482 -1.94 -2.31 -13.52
CA SER A 482 -1.25 -1.83 -12.31
C SER A 482 -0.39 -0.62 -12.63
N SER A 483 -0.58 0.47 -11.86
CA SER A 483 0.21 1.71 -12.00
C SER A 483 1.69 1.52 -11.68
N ASP A 484 2.00 0.48 -10.90
CA ASP A 484 3.36 0.13 -10.47
C ASP A 484 4.31 -0.06 -11.64
N TRP A 485 3.83 -0.68 -12.74
CA TRP A 485 4.70 -0.93 -13.91
C TRP A 485 5.17 0.38 -14.53
N ALA A 486 4.27 1.33 -14.75
CA ALA A 486 4.62 2.63 -15.31
C ALA A 486 5.48 3.46 -14.35
N PHE A 487 5.19 3.41 -13.04
CA PHE A 487 5.96 4.07 -12.00
C PHE A 487 7.40 3.56 -11.92
N GLN A 488 7.61 2.25 -11.84
CA GLN A 488 8.93 1.63 -11.74
C GLN A 488 9.77 1.86 -13.00
N ILE A 489 9.14 1.85 -14.19
CA ILE A 489 9.82 2.21 -15.45
C ILE A 489 10.27 3.67 -15.41
N TYR A 490 9.43 4.59 -14.91
CA TYR A 490 9.78 5.99 -14.77
C TYR A 490 10.94 6.21 -13.78
N GLN A 491 10.92 5.56 -12.63
CA GLN A 491 11.96 5.64 -11.61
C GLN A 491 13.30 5.01 -12.03
N GLY A 492 13.29 4.11 -13.01
CA GLY A 492 14.50 3.48 -13.54
C GLY A 492 15.10 2.38 -12.66
N THR A 493 14.39 1.91 -11.62
CA THR A 493 14.91 0.95 -10.63
C THR A 493 14.77 -0.50 -11.09
N THR A 494 13.58 -0.91 -11.55
CA THR A 494 13.25 -2.29 -11.95
C THR A 494 12.65 -2.36 -13.36
N VAL A 495 13.18 -1.56 -14.29
CA VAL A 495 12.63 -1.36 -15.63
C VAL A 495 12.41 -2.68 -16.39
N GLN A 496 13.38 -3.59 -16.31
CA GLN A 496 13.28 -4.87 -17.02
C GLN A 496 12.18 -5.77 -16.46
N TYR A 497 12.07 -5.84 -15.13
CA TYR A 497 11.03 -6.62 -14.46
C TYR A 497 9.64 -6.08 -14.81
N SER A 498 9.42 -4.79 -14.58
CA SER A 498 8.12 -4.14 -14.81
C SER A 498 7.67 -4.21 -16.27
N SER A 499 8.61 -3.99 -17.21
CA SER A 499 8.32 -4.15 -18.64
C SER A 499 7.93 -5.59 -18.99
N ARG A 500 8.63 -6.60 -18.43
CA ARG A 500 8.31 -8.01 -18.64
C ARG A 500 6.97 -8.38 -18.03
N ARG A 501 6.66 -7.90 -16.82
CA ARG A 501 5.37 -8.16 -16.16
C ARG A 501 4.22 -7.66 -17.02
N PHE A 502 4.25 -6.39 -17.41
CA PHE A 502 3.24 -5.82 -18.30
C PHE A 502 3.11 -6.60 -19.61
N GLN A 503 4.23 -6.82 -20.32
CA GLN A 503 4.23 -7.56 -21.59
C GLN A 503 3.70 -8.99 -21.44
N SER A 504 4.04 -9.69 -20.36
CA SER A 504 3.57 -11.05 -20.10
C SER A 504 2.06 -11.11 -19.87
N HIS A 505 1.50 -10.15 -19.13
CA HIS A 505 0.05 -10.08 -18.95
C HIS A 505 -0.68 -9.79 -20.26
N ILE A 506 -0.20 -8.86 -21.08
CA ILE A 506 -0.76 -8.59 -22.42
C ILE A 506 -0.61 -9.80 -23.34
N GLN A 507 0.52 -10.51 -23.28
CA GLN A 507 0.73 -11.73 -24.08
C GLN A 507 -0.25 -12.84 -23.68
N ARG A 508 -0.41 -13.11 -22.37
CA ARG A 508 -1.37 -14.12 -21.88
C ARG A 508 -2.82 -13.71 -22.23
N PHE A 509 -3.17 -12.44 -22.08
CA PHE A 509 -4.45 -11.92 -22.57
C PHE A 509 -4.66 -12.25 -24.04
N ASN A 510 -3.68 -12.01 -24.91
CA ASN A 510 -3.80 -12.30 -26.34
C ASN A 510 -3.90 -13.80 -26.63
N MET A 511 -3.15 -14.66 -25.94
CA MET A 511 -3.23 -16.12 -26.09
C MET A 511 -4.61 -16.66 -25.70
N LEU A 512 -5.15 -16.21 -24.57
CA LEU A 512 -6.50 -16.57 -24.11
C LEU A 512 -7.59 -16.08 -25.07
N ALA A 513 -7.46 -14.86 -25.57
CA ALA A 513 -8.37 -14.30 -26.57
C ALA A 513 -8.36 -15.10 -27.87
N GLU A 514 -7.18 -15.56 -28.32
CA GLU A 514 -7.06 -16.41 -29.51
C GLU A 514 -7.73 -17.80 -29.33
N MET A 515 -7.60 -18.39 -28.11
CA MET A 515 -8.33 -19.64 -27.80
C MET A 515 -9.86 -19.45 -27.91
N LEU A 516 -10.36 -18.32 -27.37
CA LEU A 516 -11.77 -17.98 -27.39
C LEU A 516 -12.29 -17.73 -28.82
N ASP A 517 -11.53 -16.98 -29.64
CA ASP A 517 -11.89 -16.62 -31.01
C ASP A 517 -11.88 -17.83 -31.94
N ARG A 518 -10.97 -18.77 -31.73
CA ARG A 518 -10.87 -20.03 -32.53
C ARG A 518 -11.81 -21.12 -32.01
N GLY A 519 -12.38 -20.99 -30.83
CA GLY A 519 -13.19 -22.03 -30.18
C GLY A 519 -12.41 -23.33 -29.92
N ASN A 520 -11.08 -23.19 -29.71
CA ASN A 520 -10.18 -24.31 -29.42
C ASN A 520 -9.40 -24.01 -28.15
N VAL A 521 -9.78 -24.68 -27.06
CA VAL A 521 -9.21 -24.47 -25.73
C VAL A 521 -8.05 -25.42 -25.49
N ASP A 522 -6.89 -24.84 -25.19
CA ASP A 522 -5.74 -25.57 -24.65
C ASP A 522 -5.91 -25.58 -23.10
N GLU A 523 -6.46 -26.67 -22.58
CA GLU A 523 -6.77 -26.83 -21.16
C GLU A 523 -5.51 -26.84 -20.29
N GLU A 524 -4.38 -27.35 -20.78
CA GLU A 524 -3.12 -27.41 -20.03
C GLU A 524 -2.54 -26.00 -19.88
N LEU A 525 -2.48 -25.24 -20.96
CA LEU A 525 -2.03 -23.85 -20.94
C LEU A 525 -2.96 -22.95 -20.12
N LEU A 526 -4.28 -23.13 -20.25
CA LEU A 526 -5.26 -22.39 -19.43
C LEU A 526 -5.02 -22.65 -17.94
N ALA A 527 -4.87 -23.90 -17.53
CA ALA A 527 -4.63 -24.26 -16.13
C ALA A 527 -3.29 -23.71 -15.61
N GLU A 528 -2.25 -23.66 -16.45
CA GLU A 528 -0.96 -23.05 -16.10
C GLU A 528 -1.11 -21.54 -15.83
N ILE A 529 -1.81 -20.82 -16.72
CA ILE A 529 -2.03 -19.38 -16.57
C ILE A 529 -2.87 -19.08 -15.31
N GLU A 530 -3.95 -19.85 -15.09
CA GLU A 530 -4.80 -19.72 -13.89
C GLU A 530 -4.01 -19.98 -12.59
N ALA A 531 -3.11 -20.94 -12.57
CA ALA A 531 -2.30 -21.25 -11.40
C ALA A 531 -1.26 -20.17 -11.11
N ARG A 532 -0.76 -19.51 -12.15
CA ARG A 532 0.24 -18.43 -12.03
C ARG A 532 -0.38 -17.13 -11.56
N ASP A 533 -1.40 -16.65 -12.24
CA ASP A 533 -2.04 -15.36 -12.00
C ASP A 533 -3.44 -15.58 -11.42
N ASN A 534 -3.47 -16.12 -10.19
CA ASN A 534 -4.67 -16.59 -9.47
C ASN A 534 -5.40 -15.48 -8.67
N ILE A 535 -5.00 -14.23 -8.82
CA ILE A 535 -5.61 -13.11 -8.10
C ILE A 535 -7.13 -13.06 -8.36
N PHE A 536 -7.91 -12.70 -7.32
CA PHE A 536 -9.37 -12.61 -7.41
C PHE A 536 -10.01 -13.90 -7.96
N ALA A 537 -9.84 -15.00 -7.24
CA ALA A 537 -10.36 -16.30 -7.64
C ALA A 537 -11.87 -16.28 -7.98
N GLU A 538 -12.62 -15.37 -7.36
CA GLU A 538 -14.05 -15.20 -7.51
C GLU A 538 -14.45 -14.20 -8.63
N ILE A 539 -13.53 -13.77 -9.48
CA ILE A 539 -13.84 -12.81 -10.55
C ILE A 539 -14.88 -13.35 -11.52
N ASP A 540 -15.81 -12.50 -11.92
CA ASP A 540 -16.78 -12.74 -12.99
C ASP A 540 -16.57 -11.70 -14.10
N PHE A 541 -16.27 -12.16 -15.28
CA PHE A 541 -16.00 -11.34 -16.46
C PHE A 541 -17.19 -10.42 -16.84
N SER A 542 -18.41 -10.76 -16.42
CA SER A 542 -19.62 -9.98 -16.75
C SER A 542 -19.58 -8.55 -16.21
N ILE A 543 -18.68 -8.27 -15.24
CA ILE A 543 -18.40 -6.91 -14.74
C ILE A 543 -18.00 -5.94 -15.85
N TYR A 544 -17.44 -6.46 -16.96
CA TYR A 544 -17.04 -5.68 -18.14
C TYR A 544 -18.15 -5.53 -19.19
N ALA A 545 -19.34 -6.14 -18.98
CA ALA A 545 -20.47 -5.96 -19.88
C ALA A 545 -21.18 -4.60 -19.65
N ASN A 546 -21.79 -4.03 -20.72
CA ASN A 546 -22.57 -2.79 -20.67
C ASN A 546 -23.92 -2.97 -19.97
#